data_eff76b21df8fb593631f0beeab8882d9
#
_entry.id   eff76b21df8fb593631f0beeab8882d9
#
_cell.length_a   1.000
_cell.length_b   1.000
_cell.length_c   1.000
_cell.angle_alpha   90.00
_cell.angle_beta   90.00
_cell.angle_gamma   90.00
#
_symmetry.space_group_name_H-M   'P 1'
#
loop_
_entity.id
_entity.type
_entity.pdbx_description
1 polymer ?
#
loop_
_entity_poly.entity_id
_entity_poly.type
_entity_poly.pdbx_seq_one_letter_code
_entity_poly.pdbx_strand_id
1 'polypeptide(L)'
;MPPEGVSAKAFLWLLIFLPPVLEEFLFRYPLRRTRWVLTLWSTVAAYLLVSALAGVRGIEAQGLLWRLALGGVVGLAVGLGGWRYALKINFGGLFYFSAAVFALLHLSNLHGEDFQWIYLPYLLVYTLDKFASGLVFGYARMRHGFGAAVVLHVLSNLFFVI
;
A
#
# COMPACT_ATOMS: atom_id res chain seq x y z
N MET A 1 -1.87 12.46 -18.34
CA MET A 1 -2.45 13.84 -18.37
C MET A 1 -3.31 14.04 -17.14
N PRO A 2 -3.37 15.25 -16.57
CA PRO A 2 -4.27 15.52 -15.45
C PRO A 2 -5.74 15.36 -15.89
N PRO A 3 -6.64 14.93 -14.97
CA PRO A 3 -8.07 14.89 -15.22
C PRO A 3 -8.63 16.29 -15.53
N GLU A 4 -9.75 16.35 -16.26
CA GLU A 4 -10.43 17.62 -16.54
C GLU A 4 -10.73 18.39 -15.25
N GLY A 5 -10.40 19.68 -15.23
CA GLY A 5 -10.59 20.56 -14.08
C GLY A 5 -9.49 20.55 -13.02
N VAL A 6 -8.49 19.68 -13.14
CA VAL A 6 -7.35 19.62 -12.20
C VAL A 6 -6.12 20.28 -12.85
N SER A 7 -5.55 21.30 -12.18
CA SER A 7 -4.31 21.88 -12.67
C SER A 7 -3.16 20.87 -12.65
N ALA A 8 -2.24 20.96 -13.63
CA ALA A 8 -1.07 20.06 -13.70
C ALA A 8 -0.25 20.07 -12.40
N LYS A 9 -0.14 21.22 -11.75
CA LYS A 9 0.55 21.36 -10.46
C LYS A 9 -0.18 20.61 -9.34
N ALA A 10 -1.50 20.73 -9.23
CA ALA A 10 -2.29 20.01 -8.23
C ALA A 10 -2.24 18.49 -8.47
N PHE A 11 -2.28 18.06 -9.72
CA PHE A 11 -2.15 16.67 -10.11
C PHE A 11 -0.78 16.09 -9.73
N LEU A 12 0.30 16.84 -9.94
CA LEU A 12 1.65 16.44 -9.54
C LEU A 12 1.74 16.24 -8.02
N TRP A 13 1.21 17.19 -7.23
CA TRP A 13 1.17 17.04 -5.78
C TRP A 13 0.38 15.81 -5.34
N LEU A 14 -0.76 15.56 -5.99
CA LEU A 14 -1.56 14.37 -5.71
C LEU A 14 -0.76 13.08 -5.95
N LEU A 15 -0.01 13.01 -7.06
CA LEU A 15 0.83 11.84 -7.39
C LEU A 15 2.00 11.66 -6.43
N ILE A 16 2.53 12.74 -5.85
CA ILE A 16 3.65 12.66 -4.91
C ILE A 16 3.18 12.19 -3.53
N PHE A 17 2.01 12.63 -3.06
CA PHE A 17 1.56 12.40 -1.69
C PHE A 17 0.60 11.22 -1.54
N LEU A 18 -0.36 11.06 -2.45
CA LEU A 18 -1.43 10.07 -2.28
C LEU A 18 -0.94 8.63 -2.35
N PRO A 19 -0.13 8.21 -3.36
CA PRO A 19 0.37 6.84 -3.41
C PRO A 19 1.16 6.45 -2.16
N PRO A 20 2.15 7.23 -1.66
CA PRO A 20 2.86 6.91 -0.42
C PRO A 20 1.93 6.70 0.78
N VAL A 21 0.90 7.55 0.95
CA VAL A 21 -0.05 7.40 2.05
C VAL A 21 -0.82 6.08 1.94
N LEU A 22 -1.31 5.74 0.74
CA LEU A 22 -2.05 4.51 0.51
C LEU A 22 -1.16 3.27 0.66
N GLU A 23 0.06 3.32 0.14
CA GLU A 23 1.01 2.21 0.23
C GLU A 23 1.47 1.98 1.67
N GLU A 24 1.80 3.04 2.42
CA GLU A 24 2.12 2.92 3.83
C GLU A 24 0.92 2.40 4.65
N PHE A 25 -0.29 2.82 4.29
CA PHE A 25 -1.50 2.29 4.91
C PHE A 25 -1.67 0.80 4.63
N LEU A 26 -1.48 0.36 3.40
CA LEU A 26 -1.68 -1.05 3.04
C LEU A 26 -0.59 -1.96 3.62
N PHE A 27 0.68 -1.54 3.57
CA PHE A 27 1.80 -2.42 3.88
C PHE A 27 2.35 -2.23 5.28
N ARG A 28 2.31 -1.04 5.88
CA ARG A 28 2.98 -0.74 7.16
C ARG A 28 1.99 -0.46 8.29
N TYR A 29 0.79 0.04 7.97
CA TYR A 29 -0.19 0.33 9.03
C TYR A 29 -0.52 -0.91 9.87
N PRO A 30 -0.74 -2.13 9.30
CA PRO A 30 -1.07 -3.32 10.07
C PRO A 30 0.09 -3.89 10.88
N LEU A 31 1.32 -3.46 10.68
CA LEU A 31 2.47 -3.90 11.49
C LEU A 31 2.28 -3.59 12.99
N ARG A 32 1.58 -2.51 13.32
CA ARG A 32 1.14 -2.24 14.70
C ARG A 32 -0.17 -2.98 14.99
N ARG A 33 -0.05 -4.25 15.33
CA ARG A 33 -1.13 -5.24 15.46
C ARG A 33 -2.08 -4.99 16.65
N THR A 34 -2.67 -3.79 16.76
CA THR A 34 -3.72 -3.51 17.72
C THR A 34 -5.10 -3.79 17.14
N ARG A 35 -6.10 -4.05 17.98
CA ARG A 35 -7.47 -4.31 17.54
C ARG A 35 -7.95 -3.24 16.53
N TRP A 36 -7.86 -1.98 16.91
CA TRP A 36 -8.37 -0.87 16.10
C TRP A 36 -7.61 -0.69 14.77
N VAL A 37 -6.28 -0.84 14.81
CA VAL A 37 -5.45 -0.78 13.61
C VAL A 37 -5.85 -1.88 12.62
N LEU A 38 -5.98 -3.10 13.09
CA LEU A 38 -6.35 -4.24 12.24
C LEU A 38 -7.78 -4.16 11.74
N THR A 39 -8.73 -3.67 12.56
CA THR A 39 -10.11 -3.42 12.14
C THR A 39 -10.17 -2.41 11.01
N LEU A 40 -9.57 -1.24 11.19
CA LEU A 40 -9.58 -0.19 10.17
C LEU A 40 -8.88 -0.64 8.89
N TRP A 41 -7.69 -1.24 9.04
CA TRP A 41 -6.93 -1.74 7.91
C TRP A 41 -7.69 -2.79 7.11
N SER A 42 -8.28 -3.78 7.76
CA SER A 42 -9.02 -4.85 7.08
C SER A 42 -10.28 -4.35 6.40
N THR A 43 -10.97 -3.35 6.98
CA THR A 43 -12.12 -2.69 6.35
C THR A 43 -11.71 -2.07 5.01
N VAL A 44 -10.68 -1.24 5.04
CA VAL A 44 -10.22 -0.52 3.83
C VAL A 44 -9.56 -1.47 2.83
N ALA A 45 -8.73 -2.41 3.29
CA ALA A 45 -8.07 -3.38 2.41
C ALA A 45 -9.09 -4.29 1.69
N ALA A 46 -10.14 -4.74 2.40
CA ALA A 46 -11.21 -5.52 1.79
C ALA A 46 -12.00 -4.69 0.76
N TYR A 47 -12.33 -3.44 1.08
CA TYR A 47 -12.98 -2.53 0.12
C TYR A 47 -12.15 -2.34 -1.14
N LEU A 48 -10.85 -2.08 -1.00
CA LEU A 48 -9.94 -1.87 -2.14
C LEU A 48 -9.77 -3.15 -2.97
N LEU A 49 -9.59 -4.30 -2.31
CA LEU A 49 -9.46 -5.59 -2.97
C LEU A 49 -10.70 -5.92 -3.80
N VAL A 50 -11.89 -5.79 -3.19
CA VAL A 50 -13.16 -6.06 -3.88
C VAL A 50 -13.39 -5.08 -5.03
N SER A 51 -13.02 -3.81 -4.86
CA SER A 51 -13.11 -2.81 -5.94
C SER A 51 -12.19 -3.17 -7.10
N ALA A 52 -10.97 -3.61 -6.82
CA ALA A 52 -10.03 -4.06 -7.84
C ALA A 52 -10.52 -5.30 -8.59
N LEU A 53 -11.04 -6.31 -7.86
CA LEU A 53 -11.62 -7.53 -8.46
C LEU A 53 -12.87 -7.26 -9.31
N ALA A 54 -13.66 -6.24 -8.93
CA ALA A 54 -14.82 -5.80 -9.70
C ALA A 54 -14.45 -4.91 -10.91
N GLY A 55 -13.15 -4.63 -11.14
CA GLY A 55 -12.68 -3.75 -12.21
C GLY A 55 -13.06 -2.29 -12.02
N VAL A 56 -13.46 -1.89 -10.81
CA VAL A 56 -13.89 -0.53 -10.48
C VAL A 56 -12.69 0.33 -10.11
N ARG A 57 -12.51 1.43 -10.82
CA ARG A 57 -11.43 2.40 -10.57
C ARG A 57 -11.99 3.59 -9.80
N GLY A 58 -11.46 3.81 -8.59
CA GLY A 58 -11.83 4.97 -7.78
C GLY A 58 -13.17 4.80 -7.02
N ILE A 59 -13.82 5.94 -6.73
CA ILE A 59 -15.09 6.02 -5.98
C ILE A 59 -16.25 6.09 -6.98
N GLU A 60 -16.41 5.06 -7.78
CA GLU A 60 -17.58 4.98 -8.66
C GLU A 60 -18.82 4.62 -7.85
N ALA A 61 -19.94 5.32 -8.13
CA ALA A 61 -21.20 5.12 -7.43
C ALA A 61 -21.79 3.71 -7.65
N GLN A 62 -21.49 3.11 -8.81
CA GLN A 62 -21.98 1.77 -9.13
C GLN A 62 -21.39 0.73 -8.18
N GLY A 63 -22.26 0.10 -7.42
CA GLY A 63 -21.88 -0.93 -6.46
C GLY A 63 -21.13 -0.41 -5.21
N LEU A 64 -21.08 0.90 -4.96
CA LEU A 64 -20.39 1.48 -3.79
C LEU A 64 -20.90 0.89 -2.47
N LEU A 65 -22.21 0.82 -2.31
CA LEU A 65 -22.83 0.36 -1.05
C LEU A 65 -22.45 -1.08 -0.69
N TRP A 66 -22.51 -2.02 -1.64
CA TRP A 66 -22.16 -3.41 -1.34
C TRP A 66 -20.64 -3.58 -1.07
N ARG A 67 -19.78 -2.82 -1.75
CA ARG A 67 -18.32 -2.81 -1.49
C ARG A 67 -17.99 -2.27 -0.10
N LEU A 68 -18.66 -1.18 0.30
CA LEU A 68 -18.56 -0.63 1.65
C LEU A 68 -19.11 -1.60 2.69
N ALA A 69 -20.27 -2.23 2.43
CA ALA A 69 -20.85 -3.22 3.32
C ALA A 69 -19.91 -4.41 3.53
N LEU A 70 -19.33 -4.95 2.45
CA LEU A 70 -18.39 -6.07 2.56
C LEU A 70 -17.12 -5.68 3.33
N GLY A 71 -16.53 -4.52 3.04
CA GLY A 71 -15.41 -3.98 3.83
C GLY A 71 -15.78 -3.85 5.32
N GLY A 72 -16.97 -3.32 5.59
CA GLY A 72 -17.49 -3.18 6.96
C GLY A 72 -17.67 -4.53 7.68
N VAL A 73 -18.22 -5.53 6.99
CA VAL A 73 -18.38 -6.90 7.54
C VAL A 73 -17.03 -7.53 7.87
N VAL A 74 -16.05 -7.42 6.96
CA VAL A 74 -14.68 -7.92 7.20
C VAL A 74 -14.05 -7.20 8.39
N GLY A 75 -14.13 -5.88 8.44
CA GLY A 75 -13.61 -5.09 9.55
C GLY A 75 -14.27 -5.46 10.88
N LEU A 76 -15.58 -5.62 10.89
CA LEU A 76 -16.32 -6.04 12.08
C LEU A 76 -15.88 -7.44 12.56
N ALA A 77 -15.76 -8.41 11.66
CA ALA A 77 -15.29 -9.75 11.99
C ALA A 77 -13.88 -9.74 12.61
N VAL A 78 -12.97 -8.93 12.02
CA VAL A 78 -11.64 -8.71 12.57
C VAL A 78 -11.72 -8.02 13.95
N GLY A 79 -12.52 -6.98 14.09
CA GLY A 79 -12.70 -6.24 15.33
C GLY A 79 -13.31 -7.06 16.45
N LEU A 80 -14.23 -7.98 16.17
CA LEU A 80 -14.88 -8.83 17.18
C LEU A 80 -13.97 -9.95 17.71
N GLY A 81 -13.05 -10.47 16.90
CA GLY A 81 -12.18 -11.57 17.34
C GLY A 81 -11.01 -11.90 16.42
N GLY A 82 -11.14 -11.62 15.13
CA GLY A 82 -10.13 -11.96 14.11
C GLY A 82 -8.74 -11.37 14.38
N TRP A 83 -8.66 -10.17 14.99
CA TRP A 83 -7.39 -9.53 15.34
C TRP A 83 -6.49 -10.40 16.23
N ARG A 84 -7.08 -11.28 17.04
CA ARG A 84 -6.33 -12.20 17.93
C ARG A 84 -5.52 -13.22 17.13
N TYR A 85 -5.99 -13.63 15.95
CA TYR A 85 -5.25 -14.55 15.08
C TYR A 85 -4.04 -13.85 14.45
N ALA A 86 -4.16 -12.57 14.10
CA ALA A 86 -3.03 -11.79 13.61
C ALA A 86 -1.88 -11.67 14.63
N LEU A 87 -2.19 -11.71 15.95
CA LEU A 87 -1.17 -11.71 16.99
C LEU A 87 -0.35 -13.02 17.03
N LYS A 88 -0.89 -14.13 16.53
CA LYS A 88 -0.20 -15.43 16.48
C LYS A 88 0.82 -15.51 15.34
N ILE A 89 0.71 -14.63 14.33
CA ILE A 89 1.66 -14.58 13.21
C ILE A 89 3.01 -14.10 13.74
N ASN A 90 4.10 -14.74 13.32
CA ASN A 90 5.45 -14.26 13.63
C ASN A 90 5.64 -12.85 13.10
N PHE A 91 6.07 -11.93 13.98
CA PHE A 91 6.23 -10.52 13.61
C PHE A 91 7.30 -10.32 12.52
N GLY A 92 8.46 -10.97 12.67
CA GLY A 92 9.53 -10.89 11.69
C GLY A 92 9.06 -11.37 10.32
N GLY A 93 8.36 -12.51 10.27
CA GLY A 93 7.78 -13.03 9.03
C GLY A 93 6.83 -12.02 8.38
N LEU A 94 5.91 -11.43 9.16
CA LEU A 94 4.99 -10.41 8.65
C LEU A 94 5.72 -9.16 8.15
N PHE A 95 6.74 -8.71 8.87
CA PHE A 95 7.53 -7.53 8.53
C PHE A 95 8.25 -7.70 7.19
N TYR A 96 9.00 -8.81 7.03
CA TYR A 96 9.71 -9.10 5.79
C TYR A 96 8.77 -9.43 4.64
N PHE A 97 7.68 -10.15 4.90
CA PHE A 97 6.64 -10.42 3.91
C PHE A 97 6.02 -9.12 3.37
N SER A 98 5.68 -8.18 4.25
CA SER A 98 5.14 -6.87 3.86
C SER A 98 6.10 -6.10 2.95
N ALA A 99 7.41 -6.08 3.27
CA ALA A 99 8.43 -5.44 2.45
C ALA A 99 8.60 -6.16 1.09
N ALA A 100 8.56 -7.49 1.07
CA ALA A 100 8.67 -8.27 -0.15
C ALA A 100 7.48 -8.05 -1.10
N VAL A 101 6.24 -8.09 -0.57
CA VAL A 101 5.04 -7.83 -1.39
C VAL A 101 5.05 -6.39 -1.92
N PHE A 102 5.44 -5.43 -1.11
CA PHE A 102 5.61 -4.04 -1.55
C PHE A 102 6.60 -3.95 -2.74
N ALA A 103 7.76 -4.58 -2.64
CA ALA A 103 8.75 -4.57 -3.70
C ALA A 103 8.24 -5.25 -4.99
N LEU A 104 7.60 -6.40 -4.86
CA LEU A 104 7.06 -7.16 -6.00
C LEU A 104 5.94 -6.40 -6.71
N LEU A 105 5.06 -5.72 -5.97
CA LEU A 105 3.99 -4.93 -6.58
C LEU A 105 4.53 -3.73 -7.37
N HIS A 106 5.72 -3.21 -7.03
CA HIS A 106 6.36 -2.17 -7.82
C HIS A 106 6.81 -2.64 -9.21
N LEU A 107 6.95 -3.96 -9.42
CA LEU A 107 7.21 -4.50 -10.76
C LEU A 107 6.05 -4.24 -11.73
N SER A 108 4.82 -4.08 -11.25
CA SER A 108 3.68 -3.69 -12.10
C SER A 108 3.79 -2.29 -12.69
N ASN A 109 4.68 -1.45 -12.18
CA ASN A 109 4.98 -0.13 -12.74
C ASN A 109 5.86 -0.22 -14.00
N LEU A 110 6.44 -1.37 -14.25
CA LEU A 110 7.25 -1.64 -15.44
C LEU A 110 6.33 -2.22 -16.53
N HIS A 111 6.17 -1.50 -17.61
CA HIS A 111 5.32 -1.93 -18.72
C HIS A 111 5.95 -3.16 -19.39
N GLY A 112 5.24 -4.28 -19.42
CA GLY A 112 5.76 -5.58 -19.85
C GLY A 112 5.83 -5.78 -21.37
N GLU A 113 5.35 -4.83 -22.17
CA GLU A 113 5.27 -4.99 -23.64
C GLU A 113 6.64 -5.07 -24.30
N ASP A 114 7.68 -4.52 -23.67
CA ASP A 114 9.06 -4.51 -24.15
C ASP A 114 10.01 -5.34 -23.27
N PHE A 115 9.51 -6.29 -22.50
CA PHE A 115 10.38 -7.09 -21.63
C PHE A 115 11.37 -7.91 -22.44
N GLN A 116 12.65 -7.64 -22.25
CA GLN A 116 13.76 -8.44 -22.77
C GLN A 116 14.59 -8.99 -21.63
N TRP A 117 15.11 -10.21 -21.78
CA TRP A 117 15.94 -10.87 -20.77
C TRP A 117 17.16 -10.06 -20.31
N ILE A 118 17.63 -9.15 -21.18
CA ILE A 118 18.75 -8.24 -20.88
C ILE A 118 18.42 -7.30 -19.71
N TYR A 119 17.14 -7.05 -19.43
CA TYR A 119 16.70 -6.19 -18.31
C TYR A 119 16.64 -6.91 -16.97
N LEU A 120 16.87 -8.24 -16.91
CA LEU A 120 16.79 -9.02 -15.67
C LEU A 120 17.68 -8.48 -14.54
N PRO A 121 18.96 -8.10 -14.78
CA PRO A 121 19.79 -7.50 -13.72
C PRO A 121 19.20 -6.19 -13.19
N TYR A 122 18.64 -5.35 -14.09
CA TYR A 122 17.97 -4.11 -13.68
C TYR A 122 16.75 -4.39 -12.79
N LEU A 123 15.92 -5.37 -13.17
CA LEU A 123 14.75 -5.76 -12.38
C LEU A 123 15.12 -6.25 -10.98
N LEU A 124 16.22 -7.00 -10.88
CA LEU A 124 16.72 -7.45 -9.59
C LEU A 124 17.16 -6.28 -8.71
N VAL A 125 17.96 -5.35 -9.26
CA VAL A 125 18.42 -4.16 -8.54
C VAL A 125 17.23 -3.30 -8.11
N TYR A 126 16.28 -3.05 -9.02
CA TYR A 126 15.07 -2.30 -8.76
C TYR A 126 14.22 -2.92 -7.64
N THR A 127 14.02 -4.25 -7.70
CA THR A 127 13.24 -4.97 -6.68
C THR A 127 13.94 -4.95 -5.32
N LEU A 128 15.27 -5.11 -5.29
CA LEU A 128 16.07 -5.03 -4.06
C LEU A 128 16.02 -3.63 -3.45
N ASP A 129 16.10 -2.57 -4.27
CA ASP A 129 15.93 -1.19 -3.82
C ASP A 129 14.57 -0.97 -3.16
N LYS A 130 13.47 -1.40 -3.82
CA LYS A 130 12.12 -1.31 -3.24
C LYS A 130 11.96 -2.16 -1.98
N PHE A 131 12.58 -3.33 -1.93
CA PHE A 131 12.60 -4.16 -0.72
C PHE A 131 13.31 -3.45 0.44
N ALA A 132 14.51 -2.91 0.20
CA ALA A 132 15.27 -2.16 1.20
C ALA A 132 14.49 -0.93 1.68
N SER A 133 13.91 -0.15 0.77
CA SER A 133 13.03 0.97 1.10
C SER A 133 11.85 0.51 1.97
N GLY A 134 11.25 -0.64 1.63
CA GLY A 134 10.18 -1.26 2.40
C GLY A 134 10.57 -1.59 3.83
N LEU A 135 11.78 -2.07 4.05
CA LEU A 135 12.32 -2.32 5.40
C LEU A 135 12.53 -1.04 6.19
N VAL A 136 13.09 0.01 5.55
CA VAL A 136 13.31 1.32 6.17
C VAL A 136 12.00 1.96 6.59
N PHE A 137 10.98 1.99 5.71
CA PHE A 137 9.67 2.54 6.03
C PHE A 137 8.97 1.72 7.12
N GLY A 138 9.08 0.38 7.06
CA GLY A 138 8.58 -0.51 8.11
C GLY A 138 9.23 -0.23 9.47
N TYR A 139 10.55 -0.05 9.51
CA TYR A 139 11.26 0.34 10.73
C TYR A 139 10.80 1.70 11.25
N ALA A 140 10.71 2.71 10.37
CA ALA A 140 10.22 4.03 10.72
C ALA A 140 8.78 3.97 11.29
N ARG A 141 7.91 3.17 10.71
CA ARG A 141 6.56 2.91 11.21
C ARG A 141 6.56 2.37 12.62
N MET A 142 7.43 1.39 12.90
CA MET A 142 7.47 0.74 14.22
C MET A 142 8.11 1.64 15.27
N ARG A 143 9.13 2.41 14.92
CA ARG A 143 9.91 3.22 15.85
C ARG A 143 9.31 4.61 16.08
N HIS A 144 8.83 5.25 15.02
CA HIS A 144 8.43 6.67 15.04
C HIS A 144 6.96 6.91 14.69
N GLY A 145 6.23 5.87 14.25
CA GLY A 145 4.83 5.95 13.95
C GLY A 145 4.51 6.09 12.46
N PHE A 146 3.21 6.16 12.14
CA PHE A 146 2.72 6.13 10.74
C PHE A 146 3.18 7.35 9.94
N GLY A 147 3.08 8.54 10.51
CA GLY A 147 3.48 9.77 9.83
C GLY A 147 4.96 9.78 9.42
N ALA A 148 5.86 9.21 10.25
CA ALA A 148 7.27 9.11 9.92
C ALA A 148 7.53 8.22 8.70
N ALA A 149 6.84 7.09 8.59
CA ALA A 149 6.94 6.22 7.42
C ALA A 149 6.45 6.94 6.14
N VAL A 150 5.30 7.62 6.22
CA VAL A 150 4.76 8.40 5.10
C VAL A 150 5.70 9.52 4.68
N VAL A 151 6.23 10.29 5.62
CA VAL A 151 7.18 11.39 5.31
C VAL A 151 8.44 10.86 4.64
N LEU A 152 9.04 9.78 5.16
CA LEU A 152 10.21 9.17 4.54
C LEU A 152 9.91 8.65 3.13
N HIS A 153 8.75 8.05 2.92
CA HIS A 153 8.35 7.57 1.61
C HIS A 153 8.14 8.72 0.61
N VAL A 154 7.45 9.79 1.02
CA VAL A 154 7.28 11.00 0.21
C VAL A 154 8.63 11.61 -0.15
N LEU A 155 9.54 11.76 0.81
CA LEU A 155 10.89 12.28 0.56
C LEU A 155 11.67 11.39 -0.40
N SER A 156 11.58 10.07 -0.26
CA SER A 156 12.17 9.12 -1.20
C SER A 156 11.65 9.35 -2.62
N ASN A 157 10.33 9.47 -2.80
CA ASN A 157 9.75 9.71 -4.12
C ASN A 157 10.15 11.06 -4.71
N LEU A 158 10.22 12.11 -3.88
CA LEU A 158 10.70 13.43 -4.32
C LEU A 158 12.14 13.37 -4.84
N PHE A 159 13.00 12.60 -4.18
CA PHE A 159 14.41 12.46 -4.59
C PHE A 159 14.58 11.80 -5.97
N PHE A 160 13.63 10.96 -6.38
CA PHE A 160 13.65 10.31 -7.70
C PHE A 160 12.92 11.11 -8.79
N VAL A 161 12.18 12.17 -8.43
CA VAL A 161 11.44 13.01 -9.40
C VAL A 161 12.20 14.29 -9.75
N ILE A 162 13.16 14.70 -8.91
CA ILE A 162 14.05 15.85 -9.13
C ILE A 162 15.32 15.38 -9.83
#